data_8881c71443c0fb665eca3045427f50ef
#
_entry.id   8881c71443c0fb665eca3045427f50ef
#
_cell.length_a   1.000
_cell.length_b   1.000
_cell.length_c   1.000
_cell.angle_alpha   90.00
_cell.angle_beta   90.00
_cell.angle_gamma   90.00
#
_symmetry.space_group_name_H-M   'P 1'
#
loop_
_entity.id
_entity.type
_entity.pdbx_description
1 polymer ?
#
loop_
_entity_poly.entity_id
_entity_poly.type
_entity_poly.pdbx_seq_one_letter_code
_entity_poly.pdbx_strand_id
1 'polypeptide(L)'
;MARKVDVSLLAQLNAGVEKQEIKKGGFSRTSDPKFPVFSTPINTDILVYIPNTNVIQTENGSEMKLMNVHTHTYREGNITGMLRCISGLEGGVYSEVLGYDGTCPACDAVKDCWALYNRKLEAEAQKLGIDPQNDTGDVLKATRRKILDEMDMKGTEEYVTFPIVIIPTQEKSIKPTPDALKNLQVQYVVWTKKRYEKNIIGALDSLMENPGHPGGMFWVWKFSYDTGGKQANARDSAKNAKYMPITDGNFLNVLNPAKATLDAAAKEFTNEKAAEVIISNQFMYKEDLEEKVNKIMAKTRQLLSLSETESLGAPALGANPLANFGGALTDGGSADSGDFGLKFGE
;
A
#
# COMPACT_ATOMS: atom_id res chain seq x y z
N MET A 1 -14.02 15.61 16.95
CA MET A 1 -13.78 16.98 16.42
C MET A 1 -13.42 16.85 14.95
N ALA A 2 -14.27 17.36 14.04
CA ALA A 2 -13.98 17.34 12.61
C ALA A 2 -12.78 18.26 12.31
N ARG A 3 -11.73 17.73 11.71
CA ARG A 3 -10.58 18.53 11.28
C ARG A 3 -11.03 19.42 10.12
N LYS A 4 -10.88 20.73 10.27
CA LYS A 4 -11.05 21.69 9.16
C LYS A 4 -9.97 21.36 8.11
N VAL A 5 -10.44 20.92 6.94
CA VAL A 5 -9.56 20.78 5.76
C VAL A 5 -9.35 22.18 5.20
N ASP A 6 -8.10 22.55 4.95
CA ASP A 6 -7.74 23.87 4.43
C ASP A 6 -8.27 24.00 2.99
N VAL A 7 -9.13 24.98 2.76
CA VAL A 7 -9.76 25.27 1.46
C VAL A 7 -8.69 25.58 0.39
N SER A 8 -7.51 26.08 0.77
CA SER A 8 -6.40 26.31 -0.14
C SER A 8 -5.85 25.03 -0.74
N LEU A 9 -5.83 23.95 0.05
CA LEU A 9 -5.40 22.61 -0.39
C LEU A 9 -6.30 22.06 -1.50
N LEU A 10 -7.55 22.44 -1.52
CA LEU A 10 -8.54 21.96 -2.48
C LEU A 10 -8.63 22.81 -3.74
N ALA A 11 -8.32 24.09 -3.65
CA ALA A 11 -8.09 24.90 -4.85
C ALA A 11 -6.91 24.34 -5.67
N GLN A 12 -5.89 23.81 -4.98
CA GLN A 12 -4.76 23.12 -5.62
C GLN A 12 -5.14 21.72 -6.13
N LEU A 13 -6.02 21.01 -5.43
CA LEU A 13 -6.60 19.74 -5.88
C LEU A 13 -7.43 19.93 -7.16
N ASN A 14 -8.27 20.96 -7.23
CA ASN A 14 -9.08 21.26 -8.40
C ASN A 14 -8.23 21.63 -9.61
N ALA A 15 -7.16 22.43 -9.44
CA ALA A 15 -6.23 22.76 -10.53
C ALA A 15 -5.47 21.54 -11.06
N GLY A 16 -5.31 20.49 -10.22
CA GLY A 16 -4.67 19.23 -10.60
C GLY A 16 -5.63 18.23 -11.28
N VAL A 17 -6.91 18.26 -10.94
CA VAL A 17 -7.93 17.31 -11.46
C VAL A 17 -8.36 17.70 -12.88
N GLU A 18 -8.46 18.97 -13.22
CA GLU A 18 -8.90 19.45 -14.54
C GLU A 18 -7.95 19.10 -15.71
N LYS A 19 -6.72 18.67 -15.46
CA LYS A 19 -5.69 18.47 -16.50
C LYS A 19 -5.00 17.12 -16.55
N GLN A 20 -5.36 16.17 -15.70
CA GLN A 20 -4.68 14.87 -15.73
C GLN A 20 -5.54 13.80 -16.41
N GLU A 21 -5.20 13.48 -17.67
CA GLU A 21 -5.40 12.12 -18.15
C GLU A 21 -4.96 11.17 -17.03
N ILE A 22 -5.85 10.24 -16.64
CA ILE A 22 -5.60 9.23 -15.60
C ILE A 22 -4.38 8.43 -16.04
N LYS A 23 -3.20 8.95 -15.70
CA LYS A 23 -1.94 8.24 -15.96
C LYS A 23 -1.89 7.04 -15.04
N LYS A 24 -1.67 5.86 -15.61
CA LYS A 24 -1.37 4.59 -14.95
C LYS A 24 -0.62 4.86 -13.66
N GLY A 25 -1.25 4.66 -12.49
CA GLY A 25 -0.49 5.06 -11.36
C GLY A 25 -0.86 4.41 -10.05
N GLY A 26 0.07 3.85 -9.42
CA GLY A 26 0.15 3.72 -7.99
C GLY A 26 0.79 4.97 -7.38
N PHE A 27 1.19 4.91 -6.13
CA PHE A 27 1.87 5.98 -5.39
C PHE A 27 3.33 6.26 -5.84
N SER A 28 3.70 5.88 -7.06
CA SER A 28 5.09 6.00 -7.55
C SER A 28 5.48 7.40 -8.00
N ARG A 29 4.53 8.34 -8.05
CA ARG A 29 4.77 9.70 -8.54
C ARG A 29 4.20 10.73 -7.57
N THR A 30 4.87 11.87 -7.50
CA THR A 30 4.40 13.04 -6.76
C THR A 30 4.00 14.15 -7.74
N SER A 31 3.18 15.09 -7.28
CA SER A 31 2.88 16.31 -8.03
C SER A 31 4.04 17.34 -7.98
N ASP A 32 4.92 17.22 -6.99
CA ASP A 32 6.07 18.11 -6.79
C ASP A 32 7.37 17.27 -6.76
N PRO A 33 8.29 17.45 -7.73
CA PRO A 33 9.55 16.71 -7.80
C PRO A 33 10.49 16.98 -6.62
N LYS A 34 10.26 18.01 -5.81
CA LYS A 34 11.01 18.26 -4.57
C LYS A 34 10.72 17.20 -3.50
N PHE A 35 9.60 16.49 -3.60
CA PHE A 35 9.15 15.47 -2.65
C PHE A 35 9.07 14.09 -3.32
N PRO A 36 10.20 13.50 -3.73
CA PRO A 36 10.22 12.26 -4.47
C PRO A 36 9.73 11.08 -3.62
N VAL A 37 9.14 10.08 -4.30
CA VAL A 37 8.82 8.78 -3.69
C VAL A 37 10.01 7.85 -3.85
N PHE A 38 10.30 7.11 -2.79
CA PHE A 38 11.38 6.13 -2.75
C PHE A 38 11.16 5.01 -3.77
N SER A 39 12.18 4.81 -4.59
CA SER A 39 12.25 3.70 -5.52
C SER A 39 13.31 2.70 -5.03
N THR A 40 12.98 1.42 -5.04
CA THR A 40 13.90 0.37 -4.58
C THR A 40 15.15 0.33 -5.45
N PRO A 41 16.35 0.52 -4.88
CA PRO A 41 17.60 0.41 -5.64
C PRO A 41 17.86 -1.03 -6.07
N ILE A 42 18.59 -1.19 -7.17
CA ILE A 42 18.91 -2.51 -7.71
C ILE A 42 20.22 -2.98 -7.09
N ASN A 43 20.15 -4.06 -6.31
CA ASN A 43 21.30 -4.76 -5.73
C ASN A 43 22.31 -3.85 -5.01
N THR A 44 21.80 -2.82 -4.30
CA THR A 44 22.63 -1.82 -3.61
C THR A 44 22.12 -1.58 -2.22
N ASP A 45 22.95 -1.71 -1.21
CA ASP A 45 22.61 -1.40 0.18
C ASP A 45 22.64 0.12 0.40
N ILE A 46 21.74 0.63 1.24
CA ILE A 46 21.65 2.05 1.57
C ILE A 46 21.65 2.26 3.07
N LEU A 47 22.23 3.39 3.51
CA LEU A 47 22.14 3.90 4.87
C LEU A 47 20.96 4.89 4.93
N VAL A 48 20.03 4.62 5.83
CA VAL A 48 18.78 5.37 5.97
C VAL A 48 18.66 5.92 7.38
N TYR A 49 18.14 7.12 7.50
CA TYR A 49 17.65 7.69 8.73
C TYR A 49 16.14 7.94 8.63
N ILE A 50 15.36 7.47 9.58
CA ILE A 50 13.94 7.78 9.69
C ILE A 50 13.81 8.99 10.62
N PRO A 51 13.41 10.17 10.12
CA PRO A 51 13.41 11.40 10.90
C PRO A 51 12.28 11.46 11.93
N ASN A 52 12.43 12.37 12.91
CA ASN A 52 11.41 12.63 13.92
C ASN A 52 10.26 13.56 13.43
N THR A 53 10.19 13.88 12.16
CA THR A 53 9.26 14.88 11.60
C THR A 53 7.78 14.63 11.94
N ASN A 54 7.40 13.36 12.04
CA ASN A 54 6.02 12.94 12.32
C ASN A 54 5.86 12.23 13.68
N VAL A 55 6.81 12.41 14.58
CA VAL A 55 6.73 11.85 15.95
C VAL A 55 5.89 12.77 16.82
N ILE A 56 4.91 12.19 17.49
CA ILE A 56 4.03 12.89 18.44
C ILE A 56 4.19 12.29 19.84
N GLN A 57 3.98 13.12 20.86
CA GLN A 57 3.89 12.66 22.24
C GLN A 57 2.46 12.22 22.53
N THR A 58 2.31 11.05 23.12
CA THR A 58 1.03 10.49 23.57
C THR A 58 1.12 10.18 25.08
N GLU A 59 0.01 9.85 25.69
CA GLU A 59 -0.02 9.44 27.11
C GLU A 59 0.82 8.17 27.36
N ASN A 60 0.99 7.34 26.36
CA ASN A 60 1.76 6.09 26.42
C ASN A 60 3.22 6.23 25.95
N GLY A 61 3.68 7.47 25.70
CA GLY A 61 5.03 7.75 25.20
C GLY A 61 5.02 8.43 23.84
N SER A 62 6.12 8.30 23.10
CA SER A 62 6.22 8.86 21.74
C SER A 62 5.80 7.83 20.71
N GLU A 63 5.03 8.25 19.72
CA GLU A 63 4.67 7.41 18.59
C GLU A 63 4.91 8.12 17.26
N MET A 64 5.18 7.37 16.21
CA MET A 64 5.30 7.90 14.84
C MET A 64 3.94 7.89 14.18
N LYS A 65 3.40 9.09 13.92
CA LYS A 65 2.15 9.25 13.19
C LYS A 65 2.39 9.05 11.71
N LEU A 66 1.84 7.97 11.17
CA LEU A 66 1.88 7.66 9.76
C LEU A 66 0.67 8.26 9.05
N MET A 67 0.85 8.62 7.78
CA MET A 67 -0.27 8.92 6.93
C MET A 67 -0.79 7.62 6.30
N ASN A 68 -2.06 7.32 6.57
CA ASN A 68 -2.72 6.11 6.10
C ASN A 68 -3.66 6.41 4.92
N VAL A 69 -3.63 5.54 3.91
CA VAL A 69 -4.51 5.60 2.74
C VAL A 69 -5.04 4.22 2.42
N HIS A 70 -6.34 4.13 2.26
CA HIS A 70 -7.00 2.90 1.79
C HIS A 70 -7.18 2.95 0.28
N THR A 71 -6.84 1.86 -0.40
CA THR A 71 -6.98 1.73 -1.86
C THR A 71 -7.55 0.38 -2.24
N HIS A 72 -8.22 0.33 -3.39
CA HIS A 72 -8.61 -0.91 -4.07
C HIS A 72 -7.67 -1.16 -5.23
N THR A 73 -7.14 -2.37 -5.33
CA THR A 73 -6.43 -2.80 -6.53
C THR A 73 -7.45 -3.31 -7.56
N TYR A 74 -7.34 -2.86 -8.80
CA TYR A 74 -8.19 -3.33 -9.88
C TYR A 74 -7.38 -3.89 -11.04
N ARG A 75 -8.04 -4.71 -11.86
CA ARG A 75 -7.50 -5.26 -13.10
C ARG A 75 -8.41 -4.92 -14.27
N GLU A 76 -7.87 -4.30 -15.30
CA GLU A 76 -8.55 -4.02 -16.55
C GLU A 76 -7.74 -4.66 -17.69
N GLY A 77 -8.11 -5.87 -18.13
CA GLY A 77 -7.31 -6.66 -19.05
C GLY A 77 -5.92 -6.99 -18.48
N ASN A 78 -4.88 -6.49 -19.13
CA ASN A 78 -3.48 -6.66 -18.67
C ASN A 78 -2.98 -5.51 -17.78
N ILE A 79 -3.83 -4.53 -17.51
CA ILE A 79 -3.48 -3.36 -16.69
C ILE A 79 -3.92 -3.61 -15.27
N THR A 80 -2.99 -3.46 -14.34
CA THR A 80 -3.29 -3.41 -12.90
C THR A 80 -3.15 -1.97 -12.44
N GLY A 81 -4.13 -1.48 -11.69
CA GLY A 81 -4.10 -0.13 -11.15
C GLY A 81 -4.68 -0.09 -9.74
N MET A 82 -4.72 1.12 -9.18
CA MET A 82 -5.23 1.37 -7.85
C MET A 82 -6.26 2.48 -7.89
N LEU A 83 -7.30 2.34 -7.08
CA LEU A 83 -8.33 3.35 -6.83
C LEU A 83 -8.34 3.67 -5.35
N ARG A 84 -8.41 4.96 -5.00
CA ARG A 84 -8.59 5.35 -3.61
C ARG A 84 -9.94 4.86 -3.10
N CYS A 85 -9.95 4.27 -1.93
CA CYS A 85 -11.20 4.02 -1.20
C CYS A 85 -11.69 5.34 -0.63
N ILE A 86 -12.93 5.71 -0.97
CA ILE A 86 -13.58 6.93 -0.50
C ILE A 86 -14.62 6.66 0.59
N SER A 87 -14.71 5.43 1.07
CA SER A 87 -15.62 5.06 2.17
C SER A 87 -15.29 5.85 3.43
N GLY A 88 -16.32 6.43 4.04
CA GLY A 88 -16.18 7.27 5.22
C GLY A 88 -15.60 8.67 4.97
N LEU A 89 -15.34 9.03 3.71
CA LEU A 89 -14.99 10.40 3.33
C LEU A 89 -16.27 11.14 2.97
N GLU A 90 -16.70 12.03 3.85
CA GLU A 90 -17.91 12.83 3.72
C GLU A 90 -17.76 14.17 4.42
N GLY A 91 -18.63 15.12 4.09
CA GLY A 91 -18.67 16.46 4.68
C GLY A 91 -17.65 17.44 4.09
N GLY A 92 -17.97 18.71 4.22
CA GLY A 92 -17.19 19.82 3.69
C GLY A 92 -16.85 19.61 2.23
N VAL A 93 -15.61 19.78 1.93
CA VAL A 93 -15.10 19.74 0.56
C VAL A 93 -15.22 18.37 -0.12
N TYR A 94 -15.14 17.27 0.61
CA TYR A 94 -15.33 15.93 0.01
C TYR A 94 -16.74 15.79 -0.58
N SER A 95 -17.77 16.31 0.12
CA SER A 95 -19.15 16.30 -0.38
C SER A 95 -19.41 17.42 -1.38
N GLU A 96 -18.98 18.65 -1.09
CA GLU A 96 -19.31 19.84 -1.88
C GLU A 96 -18.59 19.86 -3.24
N VAL A 97 -17.35 19.41 -3.30
CA VAL A 97 -16.53 19.47 -4.52
C VAL A 97 -16.44 18.12 -5.20
N LEU A 98 -16.17 17.03 -4.46
CA LEU A 98 -15.91 15.71 -5.04
C LEU A 98 -17.15 14.81 -5.08
N GLY A 99 -18.27 15.26 -4.49
CA GLY A 99 -19.53 14.51 -4.47
C GLY A 99 -19.52 13.30 -3.56
N TYR A 100 -18.60 13.22 -2.57
CA TYR A 100 -18.50 12.07 -1.67
C TYR A 100 -19.60 12.13 -0.60
N ASP A 101 -20.24 11.00 -0.39
CA ASP A 101 -21.34 10.81 0.57
C ASP A 101 -21.03 9.71 1.61
N GLY A 102 -19.75 9.38 1.79
CA GLY A 102 -19.30 8.32 2.68
C GLY A 102 -19.40 6.91 2.08
N THR A 103 -20.03 6.74 0.91
CA THR A 103 -20.07 5.45 0.20
C THR A 103 -18.91 5.33 -0.82
N CYS A 104 -18.52 4.11 -1.14
CA CYS A 104 -17.45 3.86 -2.10
C CYS A 104 -17.90 2.85 -3.18
N PRO A 105 -18.03 3.25 -4.44
CA PRO A 105 -18.43 2.35 -5.53
C PRO A 105 -17.49 1.15 -5.69
N ALA A 106 -16.20 1.33 -5.40
CA ALA A 106 -15.23 0.25 -5.46
C ALA A 106 -15.43 -0.78 -4.33
N CYS A 107 -15.87 -0.36 -3.12
CA CYS A 107 -16.23 -1.30 -2.06
C CYS A 107 -17.41 -2.18 -2.45
N ASP A 108 -18.41 -1.63 -3.14
CA ASP A 108 -19.56 -2.41 -3.61
C ASP A 108 -19.16 -3.35 -4.75
N ALA A 109 -18.31 -2.89 -5.66
CA ALA A 109 -17.76 -3.74 -6.71
C ALA A 109 -16.96 -4.93 -6.17
N VAL A 110 -16.27 -4.77 -5.04
CA VAL A 110 -15.58 -5.88 -4.36
C VAL A 110 -16.57 -6.94 -3.89
N LYS A 111 -17.76 -6.56 -3.42
CA LYS A 111 -18.82 -7.53 -3.05
C LYS A 111 -19.26 -8.38 -4.25
N ASP A 112 -19.45 -7.73 -5.41
CA ASP A 112 -19.78 -8.42 -6.66
C ASP A 112 -18.68 -9.42 -7.06
N CYS A 113 -17.41 -9.00 -6.94
CA CYS A 113 -16.27 -9.88 -7.21
C CYS A 113 -16.24 -11.10 -6.28
N TRP A 114 -16.52 -10.92 -4.99
CA TRP A 114 -16.60 -12.04 -4.03
C TRP A 114 -17.80 -12.96 -4.31
N ALA A 115 -18.95 -12.42 -4.71
CA ALA A 115 -20.08 -13.22 -5.12
C ALA A 115 -19.72 -14.13 -6.31
N LEU A 116 -19.06 -13.57 -7.34
CA LEU A 116 -18.58 -14.36 -8.47
C LEU A 116 -17.51 -15.39 -8.08
N TYR A 117 -16.59 -15.01 -7.17
CA TYR A 117 -15.58 -15.91 -6.63
C TYR A 117 -16.22 -17.15 -5.98
N ASN A 118 -17.18 -16.94 -5.08
CA ASN A 118 -17.85 -18.02 -4.38
C ASN A 118 -18.57 -18.96 -5.37
N ARG A 119 -19.32 -18.42 -6.34
CA ARG A 119 -19.99 -19.22 -7.37
C ARG A 119 -19.00 -20.06 -8.19
N LYS A 120 -17.88 -19.48 -8.62
CA LYS A 120 -16.84 -20.21 -9.36
C LYS A 120 -16.22 -21.32 -8.51
N LEU A 121 -15.95 -21.01 -7.23
CA LEU A 121 -15.36 -21.99 -6.30
C LEU A 121 -16.32 -23.15 -6.05
N GLU A 122 -17.59 -22.88 -5.80
CA GLU A 122 -18.64 -23.89 -5.62
C GLU A 122 -18.78 -24.78 -6.85
N ALA A 123 -18.79 -24.19 -8.06
CA ALA A 123 -18.88 -24.96 -9.31
C ALA A 123 -17.68 -25.89 -9.49
N GLU A 124 -16.48 -25.46 -9.17
CA GLU A 124 -15.29 -26.31 -9.24
C GLU A 124 -15.26 -27.38 -8.13
N ALA A 125 -15.71 -27.04 -6.94
CA ALA A 125 -15.81 -27.99 -5.83
C ALA A 125 -16.83 -29.10 -6.14
N GLN A 126 -17.98 -28.75 -6.72
CA GLN A 126 -18.99 -29.74 -7.15
C GLN A 126 -18.44 -30.71 -8.20
N LYS A 127 -17.67 -30.24 -9.18
CA LYS A 127 -17.01 -31.10 -10.18
C LYS A 127 -16.07 -32.12 -9.54
N LEU A 128 -15.47 -31.77 -8.42
CA LEU A 128 -14.51 -32.59 -7.69
C LEU A 128 -15.17 -33.42 -6.58
N GLY A 129 -16.49 -33.23 -6.31
CA GLY A 129 -17.19 -33.87 -5.20
C GLY A 129 -16.69 -33.41 -3.82
N ILE A 130 -16.18 -32.19 -3.71
CA ILE A 130 -15.62 -31.65 -2.48
C ILE A 130 -16.53 -30.57 -1.93
N ASP A 131 -16.74 -30.54 -0.62
CA ASP A 131 -17.36 -29.41 0.07
C ASP A 131 -16.31 -28.29 0.26
N PRO A 132 -16.49 -27.10 -0.37
CA PRO A 132 -15.52 -26.02 -0.27
C PRO A 132 -15.34 -25.46 1.14
N GLN A 133 -16.30 -25.66 2.05
CA GLN A 133 -16.21 -25.22 3.44
C GLN A 133 -15.41 -26.19 4.31
N ASN A 134 -15.38 -27.46 3.95
CA ASN A 134 -14.72 -28.54 4.70
C ASN A 134 -13.46 -29.04 3.99
N ASP A 135 -12.95 -28.32 2.98
CA ASP A 135 -11.69 -28.67 2.31
C ASP A 135 -10.50 -28.43 3.25
N THR A 136 -10.20 -29.45 4.07
CA THR A 136 -9.00 -29.48 4.93
C THR A 136 -7.73 -29.84 4.16
N GLY A 137 -7.87 -30.28 2.91
CA GLY A 137 -6.78 -30.54 2.00
C GLY A 137 -6.50 -29.34 1.09
N ASP A 138 -5.31 -29.30 0.50
CA ASP A 138 -4.91 -28.26 -0.45
C ASP A 138 -5.52 -28.43 -1.85
N VAL A 139 -6.57 -29.27 -2.00
CA VAL A 139 -7.13 -29.61 -3.32
C VAL A 139 -7.68 -28.38 -4.05
N LEU A 140 -8.41 -27.53 -3.33
CA LEU A 140 -8.97 -26.31 -3.89
C LEU A 140 -8.03 -25.11 -3.80
N LYS A 141 -6.86 -25.25 -3.18
CA LYS A 141 -5.92 -24.13 -2.98
C LYS A 141 -5.48 -23.46 -4.29
N ALA A 142 -5.08 -24.27 -5.27
CA ALA A 142 -4.69 -23.77 -6.58
C ALA A 142 -5.85 -23.08 -7.30
N THR A 143 -7.05 -23.66 -7.20
CA THR A 143 -8.29 -23.10 -7.77
C THR A 143 -8.66 -21.78 -7.09
N ARG A 144 -8.65 -21.73 -5.76
CA ARG A 144 -8.86 -20.48 -4.99
C ARG A 144 -7.90 -19.38 -5.44
N ARG A 145 -6.61 -19.70 -5.52
CA ARG A 145 -5.59 -18.73 -5.96
C ARG A 145 -5.86 -18.25 -7.38
N LYS A 146 -6.15 -19.16 -8.31
CA LYS A 146 -6.47 -18.81 -9.70
C LYS A 146 -7.67 -17.86 -9.79
N ILE A 147 -8.77 -18.18 -9.10
CA ILE A 147 -9.98 -17.32 -9.12
C ILE A 147 -9.68 -15.96 -8.50
N LEU A 148 -8.93 -15.91 -7.39
CA LEU A 148 -8.50 -14.64 -6.77
C LEU A 148 -7.62 -13.78 -7.69
N ASP A 149 -6.74 -14.42 -8.45
CA ASP A 149 -5.88 -13.71 -9.41
C ASP A 149 -6.67 -13.16 -10.61
N GLU A 150 -7.83 -13.75 -10.92
CA GLU A 150 -8.73 -13.33 -11.99
C GLU A 150 -9.75 -12.25 -11.57
N MET A 151 -9.84 -11.90 -10.28
CA MET A 151 -10.78 -10.88 -9.81
C MET A 151 -10.47 -9.51 -10.42
N ASP A 152 -11.50 -8.87 -10.97
CA ASP A 152 -11.40 -7.54 -11.55
C ASP A 152 -11.15 -6.45 -10.51
N MET A 153 -11.60 -6.65 -9.26
CA MET A 153 -11.36 -5.74 -8.16
C MET A 153 -11.10 -6.50 -6.86
N LYS A 154 -10.12 -6.03 -6.09
CA LYS A 154 -9.73 -6.59 -4.79
C LYS A 154 -10.16 -5.67 -3.65
N GLY A 155 -10.26 -6.25 -2.45
CA GLY A 155 -10.58 -5.52 -1.22
C GLY A 155 -9.61 -4.36 -0.94
N THR A 156 -9.94 -3.59 0.07
CA THR A 156 -9.09 -2.47 0.48
C THR A 156 -7.77 -2.95 1.03
N GLU A 157 -6.70 -2.28 0.61
CA GLU A 157 -5.37 -2.39 1.18
C GLU A 157 -4.97 -1.05 1.78
N GLU A 158 -4.46 -1.07 3.01
CA GLU A 158 -3.99 0.12 3.71
C GLU A 158 -2.54 0.38 3.36
N TYR A 159 -2.25 1.59 2.89
CA TYR A 159 -0.90 2.08 2.64
C TYR A 159 -0.52 3.11 3.69
N VAL A 160 0.74 3.07 4.08
CA VAL A 160 1.35 4.04 4.99
C VAL A 160 2.44 4.82 4.27
N THR A 161 2.54 6.11 4.61
CA THR A 161 3.55 6.99 4.05
C THR A 161 4.37 7.61 5.18
N PHE A 162 5.69 7.59 5.02
CA PHE A 162 6.63 8.19 5.96
C PHE A 162 7.89 8.66 5.24
N PRO A 163 8.56 9.72 5.73
CA PRO A 163 9.80 10.19 5.15
C PRO A 163 11.01 9.35 5.58
N ILE A 164 12.00 9.31 4.70
CA ILE A 164 13.34 8.80 4.99
C ILE A 164 14.39 9.77 4.47
N VAL A 165 15.54 9.80 5.11
CA VAL A 165 16.75 10.46 4.63
C VAL A 165 17.75 9.41 4.23
N ILE A 166 18.13 9.37 2.96
CA ILE A 166 19.18 8.50 2.44
C ILE A 166 20.51 9.24 2.60
N ILE A 167 21.44 8.60 3.28
CA ILE A 167 22.77 9.13 3.55
C ILE A 167 23.74 8.50 2.56
N PRO A 168 24.42 9.29 1.70
CA PRO A 168 25.41 8.77 0.76
C PRO A 168 26.52 8.00 1.46
N THR A 169 26.80 6.81 0.95
CA THR A 169 27.82 5.91 1.50
C THR A 169 28.97 5.69 0.50
N GLN A 170 30.09 5.24 1.01
CA GLN A 170 31.22 4.83 0.18
C GLN A 170 30.86 3.58 -0.63
N GLU A 171 31.46 3.42 -1.79
CA GLU A 171 31.22 2.27 -2.65
C GLU A 171 31.42 0.96 -1.86
N LYS A 172 30.46 0.04 -1.99
CA LYS A 172 30.45 -1.27 -1.30
C LYS A 172 30.57 -1.22 0.24
N SER A 173 30.24 -0.09 0.85
CA SER A 173 30.29 0.13 2.30
C SER A 173 29.06 0.88 2.76
N ILE A 174 28.65 0.66 4.04
CA ILE A 174 27.62 1.48 4.69
C ILE A 174 28.21 2.71 5.42
N LYS A 175 29.52 2.97 5.28
CA LYS A 175 30.16 4.14 5.89
C LYS A 175 29.79 5.39 5.12
N PRO A 176 29.34 6.47 5.80
CA PRO A 176 29.07 7.74 5.14
C PRO A 176 30.27 8.27 4.36
N THR A 177 30.03 8.92 3.23
CA THR A 177 31.08 9.69 2.54
C THR A 177 31.46 10.93 3.37
N PRO A 178 32.66 11.51 3.17
CA PRO A 178 33.08 12.73 3.90
C PRO A 178 32.09 13.90 3.70
N ASP A 179 31.46 14.00 2.55
CA ASP A 179 30.48 15.05 2.23
C ASP A 179 29.02 14.56 2.28
N ALA A 180 28.74 13.49 3.00
CA ALA A 180 27.42 12.87 3.05
C ALA A 180 26.31 13.86 3.44
N LEU A 181 26.59 14.75 4.42
CA LEU A 181 25.61 15.72 4.90
C LEU A 181 25.30 16.85 3.90
N LYS A 182 26.11 17.03 2.86
CA LYS A 182 25.85 17.99 1.78
C LYS A 182 24.97 17.44 0.66
N ASN A 183 24.90 16.10 0.55
CA ASN A 183 24.26 15.39 -0.56
C ASN A 183 23.15 14.45 -0.07
N LEU A 184 22.41 14.85 0.96
CA LEU A 184 21.30 14.09 1.51
C LEU A 184 20.15 14.02 0.49
N GLN A 185 19.49 12.86 0.43
CA GLN A 185 18.29 12.66 -0.36
C GLN A 185 17.13 12.36 0.58
N VAL A 186 16.14 13.23 0.62
CA VAL A 186 14.92 12.99 1.39
C VAL A 186 13.83 12.51 0.47
N GLN A 187 13.16 11.41 0.82
CA GLN A 187 12.14 10.78 0.01
C GLN A 187 11.00 10.26 0.88
N TYR A 188 9.79 10.21 0.32
CA TYR A 188 8.68 9.50 0.94
C TYR A 188 8.72 8.02 0.59
N VAL A 189 8.56 7.17 1.59
CA VAL A 189 8.27 5.76 1.40
C VAL A 189 6.76 5.58 1.41
N VAL A 190 6.23 4.83 0.44
CA VAL A 190 4.82 4.45 0.40
C VAL A 190 4.76 2.93 0.33
N TRP A 191 4.42 2.31 1.44
CA TRP A 191 4.33 0.84 1.56
C TRP A 191 2.93 0.44 2.01
N THR A 192 2.57 -0.82 1.75
CA THR A 192 1.43 -1.40 2.44
C THR A 192 1.70 -1.43 3.93
N LYS A 193 0.69 -1.22 4.75
CA LYS A 193 0.79 -1.26 6.21
C LYS A 193 1.40 -2.58 6.68
N LYS A 194 0.97 -3.70 6.10
CA LYS A 194 1.53 -5.03 6.37
C LYS A 194 3.05 -5.10 6.10
N ARG A 195 3.53 -4.48 5.02
CA ARG A 195 4.96 -4.41 4.72
C ARG A 195 5.72 -3.57 5.74
N TYR A 196 5.16 -2.43 6.13
CA TYR A 196 5.73 -1.57 7.16
C TYR A 196 5.81 -2.30 8.51
N GLU A 197 4.72 -2.88 8.96
CA GLU A 197 4.67 -3.64 10.22
C GLU A 197 5.68 -4.78 10.22
N LYS A 198 5.72 -5.59 9.16
CA LYS A 198 6.66 -6.72 9.05
C LYS A 198 8.13 -6.29 9.06
N ASN A 199 8.46 -5.25 8.29
CA ASN A 199 9.86 -4.93 8.00
C ASN A 199 10.45 -3.86 8.93
N ILE A 200 9.64 -2.96 9.46
CA ILE A 200 10.10 -1.91 10.36
C ILE A 200 9.76 -2.27 11.80
N ILE A 201 8.48 -2.47 12.12
CA ILE A 201 8.07 -2.76 13.49
C ILE A 201 8.60 -4.12 13.93
N GLY A 202 8.43 -5.19 13.14
CA GLY A 202 8.93 -6.52 13.48
C GLY A 202 10.46 -6.60 13.60
N ALA A 203 11.21 -5.74 12.87
CA ALA A 203 12.65 -5.64 13.06
C ALA A 203 13.01 -4.95 14.39
N LEU A 204 12.24 -3.98 14.85
CA LEU A 204 12.41 -3.34 16.15
C LEU A 204 12.05 -4.30 17.29
N ASP A 205 10.90 -4.95 17.21
CA ASP A 205 10.41 -5.92 18.20
C ASP A 205 11.41 -7.07 18.44
N SER A 206 12.11 -7.48 17.38
CA SER A 206 13.12 -8.55 17.46
C SER A 206 14.41 -8.14 18.18
N LEU A 207 14.67 -6.85 18.36
CA LEU A 207 15.93 -6.32 18.86
C LEU A 207 15.80 -5.57 20.19
N MET A 208 14.62 -5.14 20.57
CA MET A 208 14.37 -4.29 21.74
C MET A 208 13.19 -4.83 22.55
N GLU A 209 13.30 -4.87 23.87
CA GLU A 209 12.18 -5.26 24.75
C GLU A 209 11.01 -4.26 24.68
N ASN A 210 11.30 -2.98 24.43
CA ASN A 210 10.31 -1.91 24.23
C ASN A 210 10.76 -1.03 23.07
N PRO A 211 10.45 -1.41 21.83
CA PRO A 211 11.03 -0.77 20.65
C PRO A 211 10.60 0.69 20.44
N GLY A 212 9.48 1.13 21.01
CA GLY A 212 8.94 2.47 20.80
C GLY A 212 8.56 2.67 19.33
N HIS A 213 9.10 3.71 18.70
CA HIS A 213 8.85 4.05 17.30
C HIS A 213 10.17 4.14 16.50
N PRO A 214 10.14 3.99 15.15
CA PRO A 214 11.34 4.02 14.32
C PRO A 214 11.92 5.41 14.08
N GLY A 215 11.21 6.48 14.44
CA GLY A 215 11.67 7.87 14.28
C GLY A 215 12.93 8.18 15.10
N GLY A 216 13.86 8.92 14.50
CA GLY A 216 15.15 9.24 15.10
C GLY A 216 16.18 8.10 15.03
N MET A 217 15.93 7.05 14.27
CA MET A 217 16.78 5.87 14.17
C MET A 217 17.49 5.75 12.83
N PHE A 218 18.70 5.19 12.87
CA PHE A 218 19.46 4.83 11.68
C PHE A 218 19.23 3.37 11.32
N TRP A 219 19.21 3.09 10.01
CA TRP A 219 18.91 1.80 9.43
C TRP A 219 19.87 1.46 8.30
N VAL A 220 20.17 0.19 8.13
CA VAL A 220 20.72 -0.36 6.89
C VAL A 220 19.60 -1.07 6.16
N TRP A 221 19.27 -0.58 4.96
CA TRP A 221 18.34 -1.27 4.07
C TRP A 221 19.18 -2.00 3.04
N LYS A 222 19.19 -3.32 3.17
CA LYS A 222 20.02 -4.20 2.36
C LYS A 222 19.21 -4.75 1.20
N PHE A 223 19.56 -4.34 -0.02
CA PHE A 223 18.96 -4.80 -1.26
C PHE A 223 19.89 -5.69 -2.07
N SER A 224 21.15 -5.83 -1.62
CA SER A 224 22.10 -6.76 -2.20
C SER A 224 21.74 -8.20 -1.88
N TYR A 225 21.77 -9.08 -2.86
CA TYR A 225 21.47 -10.49 -2.74
C TYR A 225 22.25 -11.29 -3.77
N ASP A 226 22.44 -12.59 -3.52
CA ASP A 226 23.04 -13.47 -4.50
C ASP A 226 22.05 -13.71 -5.65
N THR A 227 22.42 -13.28 -6.84
CA THR A 227 21.61 -13.42 -8.06
C THR A 227 21.79 -14.77 -8.76
N GLY A 228 22.72 -15.61 -8.30
CA GLY A 228 23.09 -16.84 -8.98
C GLY A 228 23.56 -16.61 -10.43
N GLY A 229 24.21 -15.46 -10.68
CA GLY A 229 24.69 -15.05 -12.02
C GLY A 229 23.67 -14.42 -12.94
N LYS A 230 22.42 -14.22 -12.49
CA LYS A 230 21.38 -13.50 -13.25
C LYS A 230 21.53 -11.98 -13.05
N GLN A 231 21.07 -11.21 -14.03
CA GLN A 231 21.01 -9.76 -13.89
C GLN A 231 20.03 -9.39 -12.77
N ALA A 232 20.50 -8.57 -11.83
CA ALA A 232 19.66 -8.04 -10.75
C ALA A 232 18.61 -7.07 -11.30
N ASN A 233 17.43 -7.08 -10.69
CA ASN A 233 16.35 -6.14 -11.00
C ASN A 233 15.69 -5.61 -9.72
N ALA A 234 14.93 -4.53 -9.84
CA ALA A 234 14.30 -3.86 -8.70
C ALA A 234 13.27 -4.75 -7.96
N ARG A 235 12.57 -5.63 -8.68
CA ARG A 235 11.59 -6.54 -8.09
C ARG A 235 12.25 -7.57 -7.18
N ASP A 236 13.32 -8.21 -7.67
CA ASP A 236 14.05 -9.20 -6.89
C ASP A 236 14.82 -8.54 -5.74
N SER A 237 15.35 -7.32 -5.94
CA SER A 237 15.96 -6.54 -4.87
C SER A 237 14.93 -6.21 -3.77
N ALA A 238 13.72 -5.80 -4.13
CA ALA A 238 12.64 -5.54 -3.16
C ALA A 238 12.21 -6.82 -2.43
N LYS A 239 12.12 -7.96 -3.14
CA LYS A 239 11.70 -9.24 -2.57
C LYS A 239 12.72 -9.79 -1.56
N ASN A 240 14.01 -9.61 -1.82
CA ASN A 240 15.10 -10.10 -0.98
C ASN A 240 15.61 -9.06 0.03
N ALA A 241 14.97 -7.89 0.09
CA ALA A 241 15.38 -6.79 0.96
C ALA A 241 15.35 -7.19 2.44
N LYS A 242 16.34 -6.68 3.20
CA LYS A 242 16.40 -6.78 4.65
C LYS A 242 16.51 -5.37 5.23
N TYR A 243 15.77 -5.11 6.29
CA TYR A 243 15.69 -3.82 6.95
C TYR A 243 16.20 -3.98 8.38
N MET A 244 17.33 -3.39 8.70
CA MET A 244 18.02 -3.61 9.96
C MET A 244 18.28 -2.28 10.67
N PRO A 245 17.73 -2.04 11.86
CA PRO A 245 18.11 -0.88 12.66
C PRO A 245 19.58 -1.03 13.11
N ILE A 246 20.29 0.10 13.18
CA ILE A 246 21.67 0.14 13.65
C ILE A 246 21.66 0.22 15.15
N THR A 247 22.25 -0.78 15.81
CA THR A 247 22.39 -0.88 17.27
C THR A 247 23.84 -0.81 17.74
N ASP A 248 24.82 -0.90 16.81
CA ASP A 248 26.25 -0.79 17.14
C ASP A 248 26.56 0.62 17.65
N GLY A 249 26.94 0.70 18.95
CA GLY A 249 27.25 1.94 19.61
C GLY A 249 28.42 2.70 18.98
N ASN A 250 29.45 2.02 18.49
CA ASN A 250 30.58 2.68 17.83
C ASN A 250 30.16 3.37 16.54
N PHE A 251 29.30 2.71 15.76
CA PHE A 251 28.76 3.27 14.54
C PHE A 251 27.77 4.41 14.81
N LEU A 252 26.92 4.25 15.83
CA LEU A 252 26.00 5.30 16.29
C LEU A 252 26.74 6.54 16.83
N ASN A 253 27.87 6.41 17.47
CA ASN A 253 28.68 7.55 17.92
C ASN A 253 29.15 8.44 16.75
N VAL A 254 29.35 7.86 15.56
CA VAL A 254 29.70 8.60 14.34
C VAL A 254 28.47 9.28 13.73
N LEU A 255 27.31 8.64 13.80
CA LEU A 255 26.09 9.10 13.13
C LEU A 255 25.25 10.05 13.98
N ASN A 256 25.20 9.86 15.31
CA ASN A 256 24.35 10.65 16.21
C ASN A 256 24.55 12.17 16.11
N PRO A 257 25.78 12.70 15.97
CA PRO A 257 25.99 14.14 15.81
C PRO A 257 25.27 14.74 14.58
N ALA A 258 24.94 13.93 13.57
CA ALA A 258 24.26 14.37 12.36
C ALA A 258 22.73 14.45 12.50
N LYS A 259 22.12 13.88 13.55
CA LYS A 259 20.66 13.78 13.69
C LYS A 259 19.92 15.10 13.49
N ALA A 260 20.40 16.16 14.15
CA ALA A 260 19.77 17.49 14.01
C ALA A 260 19.76 17.99 12.57
N THR A 261 20.83 17.75 11.81
CA THR A 261 20.92 18.13 10.39
C THR A 261 20.00 17.27 9.54
N LEU A 262 19.87 15.97 9.85
CA LEU A 262 19.01 15.05 9.14
C LEU A 262 17.53 15.36 9.40
N ASP A 263 17.15 15.67 10.64
CA ASP A 263 15.79 16.12 10.98
C ASP A 263 15.45 17.46 10.29
N ALA A 264 16.42 18.40 10.26
CA ALA A 264 16.24 19.66 9.55
C ALA A 264 16.04 19.48 8.04
N ALA A 265 16.80 18.57 7.41
CA ALA A 265 16.64 18.24 5.99
C ALA A 265 15.25 17.66 5.68
N ALA A 266 14.69 16.90 6.59
CA ALA A 266 13.36 16.29 6.43
C ALA A 266 12.20 17.16 6.94
N LYS A 267 12.44 18.35 7.45
CA LYS A 267 11.44 19.20 8.13
C LYS A 267 10.18 19.43 7.31
N GLU A 268 10.32 19.58 5.99
CA GLU A 268 9.19 19.83 5.09
C GLU A 268 8.44 18.56 4.68
N PHE A 269 8.99 17.37 5.00
CA PHE A 269 8.40 16.08 4.65
C PHE A 269 7.40 15.62 5.72
N THR A 270 6.35 16.40 5.90
CA THR A 270 5.28 16.11 6.87
C THR A 270 4.17 15.25 6.26
N ASN A 271 3.26 14.74 7.10
CA ASN A 271 2.07 14.02 6.65
C ASN A 271 1.15 14.89 5.80
N GLU A 272 1.01 16.18 6.14
CA GLU A 272 0.22 17.15 5.39
C GLU A 272 0.82 17.33 3.99
N LYS A 273 2.14 17.42 3.90
CA LYS A 273 2.83 17.53 2.61
C LYS A 273 2.70 16.25 1.78
N ALA A 274 2.80 15.07 2.40
CA ALA A 274 2.54 13.80 1.73
C ALA A 274 1.11 13.73 1.18
N ALA A 275 0.12 14.22 1.96
CA ALA A 275 -1.26 14.33 1.49
C ALA A 275 -1.38 15.21 0.24
N GLU A 276 -0.72 16.34 0.25
CA GLU A 276 -0.73 17.30 -0.86
C GLU A 276 -0.09 16.71 -2.13
N VAL A 277 1.13 16.15 -2.02
CA VAL A 277 1.93 15.83 -3.21
C VAL A 277 1.80 14.38 -3.72
N ILE A 278 1.32 13.46 -2.88
CA ILE A 278 1.19 12.03 -3.23
C ILE A 278 -0.28 11.63 -3.29
N ILE A 279 -1.02 11.92 -2.20
CA ILE A 279 -2.37 11.40 -2.02
C ILE A 279 -3.39 12.19 -2.84
N SER A 280 -3.18 13.50 -3.02
CA SER A 280 -4.07 14.35 -3.82
C SER A 280 -4.26 13.81 -5.25
N ASN A 281 -3.22 13.22 -5.82
CA ASN A 281 -3.27 12.62 -7.16
C ASN A 281 -4.16 11.37 -7.26
N GLN A 282 -4.66 10.86 -6.13
CA GLN A 282 -5.54 9.69 -6.06
C GLN A 282 -7.02 10.06 -5.95
N PHE A 283 -7.33 11.35 -5.77
CA PHE A 283 -8.71 11.82 -5.73
C PHE A 283 -9.26 11.98 -7.15
N MET A 284 -10.53 11.65 -7.32
CA MET A 284 -11.34 11.90 -8.51
C MET A 284 -12.76 12.22 -8.06
N TYR A 285 -13.55 12.84 -8.93
CA TYR A 285 -14.98 13.01 -8.67
C TYR A 285 -15.65 11.66 -8.47
N LYS A 286 -16.68 11.61 -7.61
CA LYS A 286 -17.40 10.34 -7.35
C LYS A 286 -17.99 9.77 -8.64
N GLU A 287 -18.55 10.60 -9.49
CA GLU A 287 -19.10 10.21 -10.79
C GLU A 287 -18.06 9.55 -11.70
N ASP A 288 -16.87 10.12 -11.79
CA ASP A 288 -15.76 9.56 -12.57
C ASP A 288 -15.28 8.21 -11.98
N LEU A 289 -15.28 8.10 -10.65
CA LEU A 289 -14.97 6.85 -9.97
C LEU A 289 -16.01 5.79 -10.26
N GLU A 290 -17.30 6.13 -10.22
CA GLU A 290 -18.42 5.23 -10.55
C GLU A 290 -18.34 4.76 -12.00
N GLU A 291 -18.12 5.67 -12.95
CA GLU A 291 -17.94 5.33 -14.35
C GLU A 291 -16.78 4.36 -14.55
N LYS A 292 -15.63 4.66 -13.94
CA LYS A 292 -14.45 3.81 -14.03
C LYS A 292 -14.67 2.43 -13.41
N VAL A 293 -15.29 2.37 -12.23
CA VAL A 293 -15.65 1.09 -11.59
C VAL A 293 -16.61 0.29 -12.45
N ASN A 294 -17.63 0.93 -13.01
CA ASN A 294 -18.59 0.27 -13.90
C ASN A 294 -17.91 -0.32 -15.13
N LYS A 295 -16.98 0.40 -15.74
CA LYS A 295 -16.19 -0.09 -16.87
C LYS A 295 -15.34 -1.32 -16.49
N ILE A 296 -14.64 -1.27 -15.36
CA ILE A 296 -13.83 -2.39 -14.88
C ILE A 296 -14.70 -3.61 -14.61
N MET A 297 -15.87 -3.41 -13.99
CA MET A 297 -16.77 -4.46 -13.53
C MET A 297 -17.75 -5.00 -14.57
N ALA A 298 -17.77 -4.45 -15.78
CA ALA A 298 -18.76 -4.80 -16.81
C ALA A 298 -18.84 -6.31 -17.06
N LYS A 299 -17.69 -6.99 -17.20
CA LYS A 299 -17.62 -8.44 -17.40
C LYS A 299 -18.09 -9.23 -16.19
N THR A 300 -17.65 -8.86 -15.00
CA THR A 300 -18.04 -9.52 -13.73
C THR A 300 -19.55 -9.44 -13.54
N ARG A 301 -20.15 -8.26 -13.73
CA ARG A 301 -21.61 -8.08 -13.59
C ARG A 301 -22.41 -8.82 -14.65
N GLN A 302 -21.92 -8.88 -15.89
CA GLN A 302 -22.53 -9.70 -16.94
C GLN A 302 -22.56 -11.18 -16.54
N LEU A 303 -21.46 -11.71 -16.00
CA LEU A 303 -21.40 -13.10 -15.55
C LEU A 303 -22.35 -13.38 -14.37
N LEU A 304 -22.50 -12.41 -13.45
CA LEU A 304 -23.44 -12.51 -12.34
C LEU A 304 -24.90 -12.53 -12.83
N SER A 305 -25.29 -11.67 -13.77
CA SER A 305 -26.65 -11.59 -14.32
C SER A 305 -27.03 -12.83 -15.11
N LEU A 306 -26.13 -13.44 -15.89
CA LEU A 306 -26.37 -14.67 -16.61
C LEU A 306 -26.65 -15.85 -15.68
N SER A 307 -25.94 -15.91 -14.54
CA SER A 307 -26.15 -16.98 -13.56
C SER A 307 -27.42 -16.81 -12.72
N GLU A 308 -27.98 -15.62 -12.61
CA GLU A 308 -29.28 -15.40 -11.97
C GLU A 308 -30.44 -15.94 -12.83
N THR A 309 -30.32 -15.82 -14.14
CA THR A 309 -31.31 -16.39 -15.07
C THR A 309 -31.29 -17.92 -15.14
N GLU A 310 -30.11 -18.53 -14.90
CA GLU A 310 -29.99 -19.99 -14.81
C GLU A 310 -30.47 -20.56 -13.46
N SER A 311 -30.40 -19.78 -12.35
CA SER A 311 -30.77 -20.21 -11.02
C SER A 311 -32.27 -20.15 -10.73
N LEU A 312 -33.08 -19.54 -11.57
CA LEU A 312 -34.55 -19.54 -11.45
C LEU A 312 -35.19 -20.94 -11.65
N GLY A 313 -34.38 -21.97 -11.93
CA GLY A 313 -34.79 -23.37 -12.04
C GLY A 313 -34.38 -24.29 -10.87
N ALA A 314 -33.65 -23.78 -9.87
CA ALA A 314 -33.22 -24.60 -8.71
C ALA A 314 -33.77 -24.04 -7.39
N PRO A 315 -34.20 -24.90 -6.42
CA PRO A 315 -34.77 -24.42 -5.17
C PRO A 315 -33.74 -23.69 -4.30
N ALA A 316 -34.15 -22.55 -3.75
CA ALA A 316 -33.36 -21.72 -2.88
C ALA A 316 -32.87 -22.49 -1.63
N LEU A 317 -31.58 -22.71 -1.52
CA LEU A 317 -30.95 -23.06 -0.25
C LEU A 317 -30.59 -21.75 0.45
N GLY A 318 -31.38 -21.44 1.48
CA GLY A 318 -31.18 -20.28 2.33
C GLY A 318 -29.94 -20.45 3.19
N ALA A 319 -29.07 -19.47 3.15
CA ALA A 319 -28.32 -18.94 4.29
C ALA A 319 -27.38 -17.84 3.76
N ASN A 320 -27.41 -16.72 4.41
CA ASN A 320 -26.56 -15.56 4.10
C ASN A 320 -25.13 -15.82 4.62
N PRO A 321 -24.12 -16.12 3.76
CA PRO A 321 -22.79 -16.51 4.24
C PRO A 321 -21.94 -15.31 4.71
N LEU A 322 -22.43 -14.09 4.55
CA LEU A 322 -21.65 -12.87 4.81
C LEU A 322 -21.42 -12.56 6.29
N ALA A 323 -22.17 -13.21 7.22
CA ALA A 323 -22.02 -12.93 8.65
C ALA A 323 -20.79 -13.58 9.31
N ASN A 324 -20.16 -14.56 8.66
CA ASN A 324 -19.06 -15.34 9.26
C ASN A 324 -17.67 -15.10 8.65
N PHE A 325 -17.54 -14.27 7.61
CA PHE A 325 -16.24 -14.08 6.94
C PHE A 325 -15.41 -12.91 7.46
N GLY A 326 -15.95 -12.09 8.36
CA GLY A 326 -15.19 -11.00 8.98
C GLY A 326 -14.09 -11.42 9.96
N GLY A 327 -14.07 -12.67 10.41
CA GLY A 327 -13.15 -13.14 11.44
C GLY A 327 -12.06 -14.11 11.00
N ALA A 328 -12.14 -14.68 9.79
CA ALA A 328 -11.26 -15.78 9.41
C ALA A 328 -10.07 -15.42 8.52
N LEU A 329 -9.91 -14.13 8.15
CA LEU A 329 -8.77 -13.68 7.35
C LEU A 329 -7.62 -13.07 8.17
N THR A 330 -7.73 -13.09 9.52
CA THR A 330 -6.68 -12.54 10.40
C THR A 330 -5.73 -13.59 10.96
N ASP A 331 -5.99 -14.89 10.77
CA ASP A 331 -5.11 -15.90 11.36
C ASP A 331 -4.60 -16.91 10.33
N GLY A 332 -3.27 -16.95 10.19
CA GLY A 332 -2.54 -18.15 9.85
C GLY A 332 -2.50 -18.58 8.40
N GLY A 333 -1.89 -17.79 7.57
CA GLY A 333 -1.40 -18.27 6.29
C GLY A 333 -0.40 -17.27 5.74
N SER A 334 0.87 -17.55 5.90
CA SER A 334 1.95 -16.97 5.11
C SER A 334 1.71 -17.32 3.63
N ALA A 335 0.60 -16.81 3.07
CA ALA A 335 0.48 -16.69 1.64
C ALA A 335 1.51 -15.63 1.28
N ASP A 336 2.64 -16.11 0.79
CA ASP A 336 3.63 -15.36 0.03
C ASP A 336 2.83 -14.44 -0.91
N SER A 337 2.57 -13.21 -0.44
CA SER A 337 1.89 -12.19 -1.22
C SER A 337 2.88 -11.87 -2.31
N GLY A 338 2.76 -12.63 -3.40
CA GLY A 338 3.51 -12.37 -4.61
C GLY A 338 3.39 -10.88 -4.86
N ASP A 339 4.50 -10.22 -4.68
CA ASP A 339 4.73 -8.80 -4.96
C ASP A 339 4.10 -8.54 -6.33
N PHE A 340 2.91 -7.93 -6.33
CA PHE A 340 2.23 -7.54 -7.56
C PHE A 340 3.08 -6.43 -8.16
N GLY A 341 4.04 -6.85 -8.99
CA GLY A 341 4.95 -5.98 -9.67
C GLY A 341 4.19 -4.89 -10.41
N LEU A 342 4.18 -3.72 -9.81
CA LEU A 342 3.93 -2.48 -10.53
C LEU A 342 4.98 -2.45 -11.63
N LYS A 343 4.57 -2.70 -12.88
CA LYS A 343 5.41 -2.45 -14.04
C LYS A 343 5.67 -0.95 -14.07
N PHE A 344 6.86 -0.57 -13.64
CA PHE A 344 7.43 0.74 -13.91
C PHE A 344 7.73 0.74 -15.42
N GLY A 345 6.88 1.43 -16.19
CA GLY A 345 7.16 1.67 -17.60
C GLY A 345 8.37 2.58 -17.70
N GLU A 346 9.22 2.27 -18.64
CA GLU A 346 10.30 3.14 -19.15
C GLU A 346 9.80 4.52 -19.54
#